data_c02abccdda64b09f55ef9ccee6e2c06f
#
_entry.id   c02abccdda64b09f55ef9ccee6e2c06f
#
_cell.length_a   1.000
_cell.length_b   1.000
_cell.length_c   1.000
_cell.angle_alpha   90.00
_cell.angle_beta   90.00
_cell.angle_gamma   90.00
#
_symmetry.space_group_name_H-M   'P 1'
#
loop_
_entity.id
_entity.type
_entity.pdbx_description
1 polymer ?
#
loop_
_entity_poly.entity_id
_entity_poly.type
_entity_poly.pdbx_seq_one_letter_code
_entity_poly.pdbx_strand_id
1 'polypeptide(L)'
;NVDGRFSLQGMRTGGPYKVTISYVGYQSAVYSGITLQLGENYNLNVKLKESSETLDEIVITAAKTKFNTEKTGATTNISSSQITSLPTINRSISDIARLSPYASDMSFAGGDGRSTNFTVDGANFNNNFGLSDNLPGGGNPISMDAIEEVQVVIAPFDVRQTNFIGGGINAITKSGTNTFKGSAYTYFQNQNMRGNSIDGEDLGARAKESKTIYGATFGGPIIKNKLFFFANVEVEKQPQQVIKWRARTEGEQPDENNYISRTTLSDMQKVSDFLRDKYGYDTGSATNFPADEKNLKLLGRIDWNITNGHKLSVRYNYTKNTAWNAPNANSMDGGSGSRLYNTSRV
;
A
#
# COMPACT_ATOMS: atom_id res chain seq x y z
N ASN A 1 6.77 37.08 -17.01
CA ASN A 1 7.82 38.04 -17.37
C ASN A 1 7.44 38.80 -18.64
N VAL A 2 8.29 39.69 -19.08
CA VAL A 2 8.06 40.53 -20.31
C VAL A 2 7.96 39.68 -21.59
N ASP A 3 8.49 38.46 -21.62
CA ASP A 3 8.43 37.54 -22.75
C ASP A 3 7.17 36.67 -22.72
N GLY A 4 6.23 36.94 -21.81
CA GLY A 4 5.00 36.13 -21.65
C GLY A 4 5.23 34.75 -21.02
N ARG A 5 6.42 34.49 -20.47
CA ARG A 5 6.71 33.20 -19.81
C ARG A 5 6.36 33.27 -18.34
N PHE A 6 5.74 32.21 -17.83
CA PHE A 6 5.45 32.02 -16.41
C PHE A 6 5.88 30.63 -15.95
N SER A 7 6.15 30.48 -14.66
CA SER A 7 6.49 29.21 -14.02
C SER A 7 5.82 29.13 -12.66
N LEU A 8 5.12 28.05 -12.39
CA LEU A 8 4.52 27.73 -11.11
C LEU A 8 5.25 26.52 -10.53
N GLN A 9 6.17 26.76 -9.60
CA GLN A 9 7.00 25.72 -9.00
C GLN A 9 6.39 25.19 -7.69
N GLY A 10 6.82 23.99 -7.27
CA GLY A 10 6.42 23.37 -6.00
C GLY A 10 4.92 23.06 -5.93
N MET A 11 4.29 22.80 -7.07
CA MET A 11 2.92 22.30 -7.12
C MET A 11 2.88 20.83 -6.67
N ARG A 12 1.80 20.42 -6.02
CA ARG A 12 1.61 19.04 -5.59
C ARG A 12 1.20 18.17 -6.77
N THR A 13 1.53 16.89 -6.74
CA THR A 13 0.98 15.90 -7.67
C THR A 13 -0.52 15.73 -7.45
N GLY A 14 -1.23 15.23 -8.47
CA GLY A 14 -2.68 15.12 -8.47
C GLY A 14 -3.37 16.36 -9.02
N GLY A 15 -4.59 16.58 -8.64
CA GLY A 15 -5.44 17.67 -9.15
C GLY A 15 -6.91 17.41 -8.84
N PRO A 16 -7.85 17.98 -9.60
CA PRO A 16 -7.66 18.89 -10.74
C PRO A 16 -7.28 20.32 -10.32
N TYR A 17 -6.36 20.93 -11.06
CA TYR A 17 -6.03 22.34 -10.90
C TYR A 17 -6.79 23.20 -11.89
N LYS A 18 -7.06 24.45 -11.48
CA LYS A 18 -7.61 25.52 -12.31
C LYS A 18 -6.55 26.61 -12.39
N VAL A 19 -6.13 26.96 -13.59
CA VAL A 19 -5.20 28.06 -13.86
C VAL A 19 -5.94 29.16 -14.59
N THR A 20 -5.99 30.34 -14.00
CA THR A 20 -6.57 31.55 -14.62
C THR A 20 -5.45 32.46 -15.05
N ILE A 21 -5.47 32.88 -16.31
CA ILE A 21 -4.48 33.78 -16.90
C ILE A 21 -5.22 35.03 -17.34
N SER A 22 -4.80 36.17 -16.84
CA SER A 22 -5.34 37.49 -17.16
C SER A 22 -4.23 38.45 -17.57
N TYR A 23 -4.52 39.26 -18.53
CA TYR A 23 -3.64 40.36 -18.98
C TYR A 23 -4.48 41.57 -19.36
N VAL A 24 -3.94 42.76 -19.10
CA VAL A 24 -4.66 44.02 -19.39
C VAL A 24 -4.92 44.13 -20.89
N GLY A 25 -6.18 44.39 -21.27
CA GLY A 25 -6.61 44.46 -22.67
C GLY A 25 -6.95 43.14 -23.33
N TYR A 26 -6.88 42.03 -22.58
CA TYR A 26 -7.24 40.67 -23.07
C TYR A 26 -8.32 40.00 -22.23
N GLN A 27 -9.06 39.13 -22.86
CA GLN A 27 -10.02 38.27 -22.16
C GLN A 27 -9.28 37.27 -21.29
N SER A 28 -9.78 37.05 -20.04
CA SER A 28 -9.21 36.04 -19.12
C SER A 28 -9.45 34.63 -19.66
N ALA A 29 -8.39 33.83 -19.71
CA ALA A 29 -8.46 32.44 -20.09
C ALA A 29 -8.36 31.54 -18.85
N VAL A 30 -9.29 30.57 -18.72
CA VAL A 30 -9.32 29.63 -17.61
C VAL A 30 -9.10 28.23 -18.12
N TYR A 31 -8.05 27.61 -17.62
CA TYR A 31 -7.71 26.21 -17.91
C TYR A 31 -8.06 25.38 -16.69
N SER A 32 -8.99 24.42 -16.85
CA SER A 32 -9.46 23.53 -15.78
C SER A 32 -9.12 22.07 -16.08
N GLY A 33 -9.15 21.22 -15.04
CA GLY A 33 -8.92 19.79 -15.18
C GLY A 33 -7.44 19.39 -15.29
N ILE A 34 -6.50 20.31 -15.01
CA ILE A 34 -5.07 20.02 -15.06
C ILE A 34 -4.71 19.05 -13.91
N THR A 35 -4.10 17.93 -14.24
CA THR A 35 -3.55 16.96 -13.27
C THR A 35 -2.04 16.88 -13.45
N LEU A 36 -1.30 17.05 -12.36
CA LEU A 36 0.15 17.00 -12.33
C LEU A 36 0.64 15.63 -11.90
N GLN A 37 1.66 15.11 -12.57
CA GLN A 37 2.31 13.85 -12.23
C GLN A 37 3.69 14.10 -11.63
N LEU A 38 4.18 13.13 -10.85
CA LEU A 38 5.50 13.21 -10.23
C LEU A 38 6.60 13.17 -11.31
N GLY A 39 7.55 14.10 -11.20
CA GLY A 39 8.69 14.18 -12.14
C GLY A 39 8.34 14.68 -13.54
N GLU A 40 7.14 15.23 -13.74
CA GLU A 40 6.73 15.84 -15.02
C GLU A 40 6.65 17.36 -14.93
N ASN A 41 7.12 18.03 -16.00
CA ASN A 41 6.81 19.42 -16.24
C ASN A 41 5.55 19.52 -17.11
N TYR A 42 4.53 20.22 -16.61
CA TYR A 42 3.33 20.47 -17.38
C TYR A 42 3.47 21.79 -18.15
N ASN A 43 3.61 21.70 -19.47
CA ASN A 43 3.73 22.88 -20.33
C ASN A 43 2.34 23.37 -20.77
N LEU A 44 2.02 24.60 -20.40
CA LEU A 44 0.78 25.27 -20.75
C LEU A 44 1.05 26.43 -21.70
N ASN A 45 0.75 26.24 -22.98
CA ASN A 45 0.83 27.30 -23.99
C ASN A 45 -0.53 27.97 -24.12
N VAL A 46 -0.57 29.27 -23.90
CA VAL A 46 -1.78 30.07 -23.85
C VAL A 46 -1.76 31.14 -24.91
N LYS A 47 -2.88 31.27 -25.63
CA LYS A 47 -3.14 32.40 -26.51
C LYS A 47 -4.32 33.18 -25.96
N LEU A 48 -4.11 34.42 -25.54
CA LEU A 48 -5.20 35.29 -25.09
C LEU A 48 -5.81 36.00 -26.31
N LYS A 49 -7.12 36.24 -26.27
CA LYS A 49 -7.84 37.04 -27.25
C LYS A 49 -7.97 38.45 -26.75
N GLU A 50 -7.88 39.44 -27.64
CA GLU A 50 -8.10 40.84 -27.30
C GLU A 50 -9.54 41.05 -26.80
N SER A 51 -9.68 41.89 -25.77
CA SER A 51 -10.98 42.21 -25.20
C SER A 51 -11.70 43.23 -26.08
N SER A 52 -12.66 42.76 -26.87
CA SER A 52 -13.64 43.62 -27.50
C SER A 52 -14.94 43.56 -26.70
N GLU A 53 -15.16 44.45 -25.79
CA GLU A 53 -16.38 44.84 -25.05
C GLU A 53 -17.28 43.77 -24.39
N THR A 54 -17.00 42.46 -24.48
CA THR A 54 -17.77 41.41 -23.78
C THR A 54 -16.92 40.62 -22.81
N LEU A 55 -17.33 40.60 -21.54
CA LEU A 55 -16.67 39.97 -20.39
C LEU A 55 -16.94 38.44 -20.32
N ASP A 56 -16.88 37.72 -21.42
CA ASP A 56 -17.05 36.27 -21.36
C ASP A 56 -15.73 35.55 -21.03
N GLU A 57 -15.74 34.82 -19.94
CA GLU A 57 -14.62 33.97 -19.51
C GLU A 57 -14.52 32.76 -20.45
N ILE A 58 -13.37 32.56 -21.08
CA ILE A 58 -13.13 31.38 -21.92
C ILE A 58 -12.66 30.23 -21.04
N VAL A 59 -13.50 29.24 -20.86
CA VAL A 59 -13.14 28.01 -20.13
C VAL A 59 -12.61 26.96 -21.11
N ILE A 60 -11.37 26.55 -20.95
CA ILE A 60 -10.72 25.50 -21.73
C ILE A 60 -10.46 24.31 -20.81
N THR A 61 -11.03 23.16 -21.16
CA THR A 61 -10.73 21.92 -20.43
C THR A 61 -9.41 21.34 -20.96
N ALA A 62 -8.45 21.10 -20.07
CA ALA A 62 -7.16 20.54 -20.44
C ALA A 62 -7.33 19.09 -20.91
N ALA A 63 -6.97 18.82 -22.18
CA ALA A 63 -6.88 17.46 -22.69
C ALA A 63 -5.60 16.78 -22.15
N LYS A 64 -5.74 15.61 -21.56
CA LYS A 64 -4.61 14.83 -21.07
C LYS A 64 -3.87 14.22 -22.27
N THR A 65 -2.71 14.72 -22.61
CA THR A 65 -1.82 14.08 -23.59
C THR A 65 -1.08 12.91 -22.92
N LYS A 66 -1.24 11.70 -23.49
CA LYS A 66 -0.57 10.48 -22.99
C LYS A 66 0.94 10.45 -23.23
N PHE A 67 1.43 11.26 -24.14
CA PHE A 67 2.84 11.29 -24.53
C PHE A 67 3.42 12.64 -24.14
N ASN A 68 4.44 12.61 -23.26
CA ASN A 68 5.24 13.77 -22.91
C ASN A 68 6.67 13.53 -23.37
N THR A 69 7.18 14.39 -24.23
CA THR A 69 8.55 14.32 -24.80
C THR A 69 9.63 14.71 -23.79
N GLU A 70 9.24 15.22 -22.63
CA GLU A 70 10.19 15.70 -21.61
C GLU A 70 10.49 14.66 -20.52
N LYS A 71 9.89 13.46 -20.59
CA LYS A 71 10.24 12.38 -19.67
C LYS A 71 11.63 11.84 -19.96
N THR A 72 12.53 11.95 -18.98
CA THR A 72 13.86 11.35 -19.04
C THR A 72 13.89 10.07 -18.20
N GLY A 73 14.39 8.97 -18.80
CA GLY A 73 14.48 7.67 -18.14
C GLY A 73 13.21 6.82 -18.25
N ALA A 74 13.31 5.56 -17.82
CA ALA A 74 12.20 4.61 -17.81
C ALA A 74 11.40 4.79 -16.51
N THR A 75 10.32 5.57 -16.58
CA THR A 75 9.41 5.80 -15.45
C THR A 75 8.00 5.37 -15.80
N THR A 76 7.33 4.69 -14.87
CA THR A 76 5.91 4.34 -14.97
C THR A 76 5.16 5.04 -13.85
N ASN A 77 4.27 5.97 -14.20
CA ASN A 77 3.45 6.70 -13.25
C ASN A 77 2.04 6.13 -13.23
N ILE A 78 1.55 5.80 -12.05
CA ILE A 78 0.26 5.13 -11.80
C ILE A 78 -0.55 6.02 -10.86
N SER A 79 -1.61 6.62 -11.37
CA SER A 79 -2.48 7.53 -10.61
C SER A 79 -3.44 6.80 -9.68
N SER A 80 -4.00 7.51 -8.69
CA SER A 80 -5.00 6.96 -7.76
C SER A 80 -6.22 6.38 -8.49
N SER A 81 -6.64 6.97 -9.61
CA SER A 81 -7.74 6.44 -10.42
C SER A 81 -7.41 5.10 -11.06
N GLN A 82 -6.18 4.89 -11.51
CA GLN A 82 -5.72 3.60 -12.01
C GLN A 82 -5.60 2.58 -10.88
N ILE A 83 -5.03 2.99 -9.73
CA ILE A 83 -4.92 2.13 -8.53
C ILE A 83 -6.28 1.59 -8.10
N THR A 84 -7.32 2.45 -8.09
CA THR A 84 -8.66 2.05 -7.67
C THR A 84 -9.41 1.22 -8.72
N SER A 85 -9.08 1.35 -10.00
CA SER A 85 -9.71 0.59 -11.09
C SER A 85 -9.08 -0.78 -11.34
N LEU A 86 -7.87 -1.02 -10.82
CA LEU A 86 -7.15 -2.27 -11.04
C LEU A 86 -7.67 -3.36 -10.09
N PRO A 87 -7.99 -4.54 -10.62
CA PRO A 87 -8.28 -5.70 -9.79
C PRO A 87 -6.98 -6.18 -9.13
N THR A 88 -6.82 -5.94 -7.85
CA THR A 88 -5.68 -6.42 -7.06
C THR A 88 -6.14 -7.51 -6.11
N ILE A 89 -5.33 -8.56 -5.94
CA ILE A 89 -5.65 -9.68 -5.04
C ILE A 89 -5.24 -9.33 -3.60
N ASN A 90 -4.04 -8.79 -3.44
CA ASN A 90 -3.46 -8.54 -2.12
C ASN A 90 -3.57 -7.09 -1.67
N ARG A 91 -3.92 -6.16 -2.57
CA ARG A 91 -3.92 -4.71 -2.33
C ARG A 91 -2.56 -4.24 -1.79
N SER A 92 -1.51 -4.69 -2.44
CA SER A 92 -0.13 -4.40 -2.06
C SER A 92 0.56 -3.46 -3.06
N ILE A 93 1.66 -2.86 -2.63
CA ILE A 93 2.51 -2.05 -3.52
C ILE A 93 3.07 -2.91 -4.66
N SER A 94 3.35 -4.19 -4.43
CA SER A 94 3.82 -5.10 -5.46
C SER A 94 2.78 -5.34 -6.56
N ASP A 95 1.49 -5.39 -6.21
CA ASP A 95 0.42 -5.49 -7.22
C ASP A 95 0.41 -4.29 -8.18
N ILE A 96 0.79 -3.10 -7.67
CA ILE A 96 0.90 -1.88 -8.49
C ILE A 96 2.21 -1.86 -9.27
N ALA A 97 3.31 -2.27 -8.65
CA ALA A 97 4.62 -2.31 -9.29
C ALA A 97 4.61 -3.18 -10.56
N ARG A 98 3.81 -4.26 -10.58
CA ARG A 98 3.61 -5.15 -11.74
C ARG A 98 3.05 -4.47 -12.99
N LEU A 99 2.51 -3.26 -12.89
CA LEU A 99 2.12 -2.47 -14.06
C LEU A 99 3.32 -1.92 -14.83
N SER A 100 4.48 -1.89 -14.21
CA SER A 100 5.73 -1.64 -14.92
C SER A 100 6.15 -2.91 -15.67
N PRO A 101 6.44 -2.85 -16.98
CA PRO A 101 6.84 -4.02 -17.77
C PRO A 101 8.18 -4.63 -17.32
N TYR A 102 8.93 -3.93 -16.51
CA TYR A 102 10.24 -4.35 -15.99
C TYR A 102 10.18 -4.90 -14.57
N ALA A 103 8.98 -4.96 -13.96
CA ALA A 103 8.80 -5.40 -12.59
C ALA A 103 8.36 -6.86 -12.53
N SER A 104 8.97 -7.60 -11.62
CA SER A 104 8.52 -8.91 -11.16
C SER A 104 8.49 -8.88 -9.64
N ASP A 105 7.30 -8.67 -9.07
CA ASP A 105 7.08 -8.38 -7.65
C ASP A 105 7.88 -7.12 -7.19
N MET A 106 8.81 -7.25 -6.25
CA MET A 106 9.70 -6.17 -5.82
C MET A 106 11.04 -6.15 -6.58
N SER A 107 11.25 -7.05 -7.53
CA SER A 107 12.42 -7.09 -8.42
C SER A 107 12.21 -6.24 -9.66
N PHE A 108 13.23 -5.49 -10.07
CA PHE A 108 13.19 -4.65 -11.27
C PHE A 108 14.37 -4.96 -12.18
N ALA A 109 14.10 -5.08 -13.49
CA ALA A 109 15.10 -5.32 -14.53
C ALA A 109 16.04 -6.51 -14.24
N GLY A 110 15.52 -7.57 -13.59
CA GLY A 110 16.30 -8.76 -13.21
C GLY A 110 17.16 -8.59 -11.95
N GLY A 111 17.04 -7.46 -11.25
CA GLY A 111 17.70 -7.22 -9.97
C GLY A 111 17.06 -7.98 -8.80
N ASP A 112 17.74 -7.94 -7.66
CA ASP A 112 17.22 -8.50 -6.40
C ASP A 112 16.22 -7.52 -5.74
N GLY A 113 15.03 -8.01 -5.34
CA GLY A 113 13.98 -7.21 -4.70
C GLY A 113 14.46 -6.51 -3.40
N ARG A 114 15.44 -7.08 -2.69
CA ARG A 114 16.09 -6.46 -1.52
C ARG A 114 16.84 -5.17 -1.84
N SER A 115 17.23 -5.00 -3.11
CA SER A 115 17.93 -3.81 -3.59
C SER A 115 17.01 -2.74 -4.16
N THR A 116 15.69 -2.95 -4.09
CA THR A 116 14.69 -1.98 -4.52
C THR A 116 14.44 -0.96 -3.44
N ASN A 117 14.44 0.32 -3.79
CA ASN A 117 14.09 1.39 -2.86
C ASN A 117 12.58 1.65 -2.88
N PHE A 118 11.95 1.60 -1.72
CA PHE A 118 10.57 2.03 -1.55
C PHE A 118 10.51 3.28 -0.67
N THR A 119 9.95 4.35 -1.23
CA THR A 119 9.77 5.61 -0.50
C THR A 119 8.29 6.02 -0.47
N VAL A 120 7.90 6.64 0.63
CA VAL A 120 6.59 7.29 0.78
C VAL A 120 6.84 8.76 1.05
N ASP A 121 6.39 9.62 0.13
CA ASP A 121 6.64 11.07 0.19
C ASP A 121 8.11 11.45 0.40
N GLY A 122 9.04 10.64 -0.12
CA GLY A 122 10.47 10.81 0.02
C GLY A 122 11.11 10.21 1.27
N ALA A 123 10.32 9.70 2.22
CA ALA A 123 10.85 8.94 3.36
C ALA A 123 11.06 7.46 2.98
N ASN A 124 12.18 6.90 3.41
CA ASN A 124 12.54 5.51 3.13
C ASN A 124 11.74 4.54 4.01
N PHE A 125 11.14 3.53 3.39
CA PHE A 125 10.36 2.47 4.02
C PHE A 125 10.93 1.07 3.76
N ASN A 126 12.19 0.97 3.39
CA ASN A 126 12.83 -0.31 3.12
C ASN A 126 13.04 -1.14 4.39
N ASN A 127 13.21 -2.45 4.17
CA ASN A 127 13.80 -3.32 5.17
C ASN A 127 15.32 -3.13 5.17
N ASN A 128 15.83 -2.30 6.08
CA ASN A 128 17.24 -1.95 6.15
C ASN A 128 18.16 -3.10 6.64
N PHE A 129 17.60 -4.22 7.06
CA PHE A 129 18.38 -5.42 7.41
C PHE A 129 18.91 -6.16 6.17
N GLY A 130 18.34 -5.92 4.98
CA GLY A 130 18.79 -6.53 3.73
C GLY A 130 18.67 -8.06 3.65
N LEU A 131 17.92 -8.67 4.57
CA LEU A 131 17.72 -10.13 4.62
C LEU A 131 16.43 -10.59 3.93
N SER A 132 15.53 -9.65 3.63
CA SER A 132 14.24 -9.91 3.01
C SER A 132 13.84 -8.73 2.14
N ASP A 133 13.14 -8.98 1.06
CA ASP A 133 12.46 -8.02 0.20
C ASP A 133 11.10 -7.57 0.76
N ASN A 134 10.66 -8.17 1.88
CA ASN A 134 9.42 -7.78 2.54
C ASN A 134 9.53 -6.37 3.13
N LEU A 135 8.60 -5.52 2.73
CA LEU A 135 8.45 -4.20 3.32
C LEU A 135 7.92 -4.29 4.76
N PRO A 136 8.19 -3.28 5.61
CA PRO A 136 7.58 -3.20 6.94
C PRO A 136 6.05 -3.35 6.91
N GLY A 137 5.46 -3.74 8.03
CA GLY A 137 4.01 -3.88 8.15
C GLY A 137 3.43 -5.08 7.39
N GLY A 138 4.13 -6.20 7.34
CA GLY A 138 3.67 -7.41 6.64
C GLY A 138 3.71 -7.26 5.11
N GLY A 139 4.67 -6.48 4.60
CA GLY A 139 4.83 -6.24 3.17
C GLY A 139 4.00 -5.08 2.60
N ASN A 140 3.18 -4.42 3.42
CA ASN A 140 2.31 -3.34 2.96
C ASN A 140 2.28 -2.17 3.98
N PRO A 141 3.29 -1.28 3.98
CA PRO A 141 3.47 -0.28 5.03
C PRO A 141 2.48 0.89 4.97
N ILE A 142 1.76 1.05 3.87
CA ILE A 142 0.80 2.13 3.67
C ILE A 142 -0.49 1.60 3.05
N SER A 143 -1.62 2.21 3.41
CA SER A 143 -2.90 1.93 2.76
C SER A 143 -2.90 2.38 1.30
N MET A 144 -3.40 1.54 0.40
CA MET A 144 -3.57 1.87 -1.01
C MET A 144 -4.51 3.05 -1.24
N ASP A 145 -5.52 3.20 -0.38
CA ASP A 145 -6.49 4.31 -0.45
C ASP A 145 -5.90 5.65 0.01
N ALA A 146 -4.75 5.62 0.69
CA ALA A 146 -4.00 6.83 1.06
C ALA A 146 -3.06 7.34 -0.04
N ILE A 147 -2.88 6.58 -1.13
CA ILE A 147 -1.94 6.90 -2.20
C ILE A 147 -2.61 7.72 -3.29
N GLU A 148 -2.00 8.83 -3.68
CA GLU A 148 -2.38 9.66 -4.82
C GLU A 148 -1.74 9.17 -6.11
N GLU A 149 -0.46 8.78 -6.04
CA GLU A 149 0.32 8.35 -7.19
C GLU A 149 1.44 7.42 -6.76
N VAL A 150 1.72 6.41 -7.58
CA VAL A 150 2.92 5.58 -7.49
C VAL A 150 3.75 5.80 -8.73
N GLN A 151 5.02 6.11 -8.56
CA GLN A 151 6.00 6.16 -9.63
C GLN A 151 6.98 5.02 -9.47
N VAL A 152 7.09 4.20 -10.49
CA VAL A 152 8.15 3.19 -10.62
C VAL A 152 9.24 3.76 -11.52
N VAL A 153 10.46 3.74 -11.01
CA VAL A 153 11.63 4.36 -11.67
C VAL A 153 12.69 3.30 -11.91
N ILE A 154 13.19 3.23 -13.14
CA ILE A 154 14.27 2.32 -13.53
C ILE A 154 15.36 3.13 -14.19
N ALA A 155 16.59 3.01 -13.69
CA ALA A 155 17.76 3.73 -14.19
C ALA A 155 17.50 5.26 -14.32
N PRO A 156 17.15 5.98 -13.24
CA PRO A 156 16.88 7.41 -13.31
C PRO A 156 18.16 8.21 -13.55
N PHE A 157 18.00 9.34 -14.25
CA PHE A 157 19.07 10.34 -14.41
C PHE A 157 19.04 11.42 -13.30
N ASP A 158 18.06 11.39 -12.40
CA ASP A 158 17.93 12.35 -11.31
C ASP A 158 18.76 11.90 -10.11
N VAL A 159 19.76 12.71 -9.72
CA VAL A 159 20.67 12.45 -8.59
C VAL A 159 19.97 12.34 -7.23
N ARG A 160 18.73 12.78 -7.11
CA ARG A 160 17.90 12.64 -5.90
C ARG A 160 17.34 11.25 -5.75
N GLN A 161 17.29 10.47 -6.83
CA GLN A 161 16.86 9.08 -6.84
C GLN A 161 18.05 8.19 -6.45
N THR A 162 18.06 7.72 -5.21
CA THR A 162 19.19 7.00 -4.63
C THR A 162 18.75 5.74 -3.90
N ASN A 163 19.71 4.99 -3.36
CA ASN A 163 19.48 3.85 -2.46
C ASN A 163 18.84 2.63 -3.11
N PHE A 164 19.13 2.36 -4.40
CA PHE A 164 18.68 1.15 -5.07
C PHE A 164 19.64 0.70 -6.18
N ILE A 165 19.51 -0.57 -6.55
CA ILE A 165 20.12 -1.18 -7.73
C ILE A 165 18.98 -1.79 -8.54
N GLY A 166 18.77 -1.31 -9.78
CA GLY A 166 17.68 -1.77 -10.65
C GLY A 166 16.48 -0.85 -10.66
N GLY A 167 15.74 -0.71 -9.57
CA GLY A 167 14.55 0.12 -9.56
C GLY A 167 14.18 0.71 -8.21
N GLY A 168 13.37 1.77 -8.26
CA GLY A 168 12.77 2.41 -7.11
C GLY A 168 11.27 2.62 -7.26
N ILE A 169 10.55 2.55 -6.16
CA ILE A 169 9.12 2.84 -6.07
C ILE A 169 8.94 4.05 -5.19
N ASN A 170 8.34 5.10 -5.74
CA ASN A 170 8.02 6.33 -5.02
C ASN A 170 6.49 6.44 -4.89
N ALA A 171 5.95 6.30 -3.71
CA ALA A 171 4.54 6.53 -3.42
C ALA A 171 4.34 7.96 -2.90
N ILE A 172 3.34 8.65 -3.43
CA ILE A 172 2.94 9.98 -2.97
C ILE A 172 1.57 9.84 -2.30
N THR A 173 1.45 10.37 -1.09
CA THR A 173 0.20 10.32 -0.35
C THR A 173 -0.78 11.39 -0.80
N LYS A 174 -2.08 11.09 -0.68
CA LYS A 174 -3.16 12.07 -0.87
C LYS A 174 -3.00 13.25 0.08
N SER A 175 -3.46 14.39 -0.35
CA SER A 175 -3.52 15.62 0.45
C SER A 175 -4.94 16.18 0.51
N GLY A 176 -5.21 17.04 1.49
CA GLY A 176 -6.46 17.79 1.53
C GLY A 176 -6.57 18.77 0.37
N THR A 177 -7.80 19.05 -0.02
CA THR A 177 -8.16 20.02 -1.06
C THR A 177 -9.10 21.07 -0.47
N ASN A 178 -9.57 22.03 -1.29
CA ASN A 178 -10.54 23.04 -0.86
C ASN A 178 -11.95 22.48 -0.60
N THR A 179 -12.17 21.22 -0.93
CA THR A 179 -13.41 20.48 -0.66
C THR A 179 -13.13 19.33 0.27
N PHE A 180 -14.02 19.08 1.23
CA PHE A 180 -13.95 17.89 2.05
C PHE A 180 -14.24 16.65 1.20
N LYS A 181 -13.39 15.65 1.34
CA LYS A 181 -13.54 14.35 0.71
C LYS A 181 -13.26 13.28 1.74
N GLY A 182 -14.04 12.21 1.71
CA GLY A 182 -13.85 11.06 2.58
C GLY A 182 -14.32 9.80 1.89
N SER A 183 -13.79 8.68 2.36
CA SER A 183 -14.21 7.35 1.95
C SER A 183 -14.18 6.42 3.15
N ALA A 184 -15.09 5.46 3.17
CA ALA A 184 -15.02 4.31 4.06
C ALA A 184 -15.12 3.06 3.19
N TYR A 185 -14.32 2.05 3.49
CA TYR A 185 -14.26 0.85 2.67
C TYR A 185 -14.04 -0.38 3.53
N THR A 186 -14.49 -1.51 3.00
CA THR A 186 -14.19 -2.83 3.53
C THR A 186 -13.88 -3.78 2.38
N TYR A 187 -12.90 -4.65 2.59
CA TYR A 187 -12.56 -5.73 1.68
C TYR A 187 -12.58 -7.04 2.45
N PHE A 188 -13.17 -8.05 1.86
CA PHE A 188 -13.24 -9.37 2.42
C PHE A 188 -12.84 -10.41 1.38
N GLN A 189 -12.02 -11.36 1.78
CA GLN A 189 -11.59 -12.48 0.97
C GLN A 189 -11.52 -13.73 1.84
N ASN A 190 -11.90 -14.87 1.29
CA ASN A 190 -11.72 -16.18 1.93
C ASN A 190 -11.33 -17.26 0.90
N GLN A 191 -11.00 -18.45 1.38
CA GLN A 191 -10.61 -19.58 0.53
C GLN A 191 -11.66 -19.97 -0.51
N ASN A 192 -12.95 -19.75 -0.25
CA ASN A 192 -14.03 -20.10 -1.17
C ASN A 192 -14.14 -19.14 -2.37
N MET A 193 -13.49 -17.97 -2.30
CA MET A 193 -13.41 -17.01 -3.41
C MET A 193 -12.28 -17.32 -4.38
N ARG A 194 -11.48 -18.35 -4.10
CA ARG A 194 -10.40 -18.84 -4.98
C ARG A 194 -10.84 -20.13 -5.66
N GLY A 195 -10.53 -20.28 -6.93
CA GLY A 195 -10.74 -21.55 -7.64
C GLY A 195 -9.86 -22.67 -7.07
N ASN A 196 -10.36 -23.89 -7.10
CA ASN A 196 -9.62 -25.09 -6.67
C ASN A 196 -9.07 -25.91 -7.84
N SER A 197 -9.21 -25.43 -9.08
CA SER A 197 -8.73 -26.14 -10.27
C SER A 197 -7.85 -25.27 -11.13
N ILE A 198 -6.85 -25.88 -11.78
CA ILE A 198 -5.99 -25.27 -12.81
C ILE A 198 -5.99 -26.22 -13.99
N ASP A 199 -6.30 -25.72 -15.18
CA ASP A 199 -6.34 -26.50 -16.44
C ASP A 199 -7.20 -27.77 -16.37
N GLY A 200 -8.27 -27.74 -15.53
CA GLY A 200 -9.18 -28.87 -15.33
C GLY A 200 -8.76 -29.86 -14.24
N GLU A 201 -7.56 -29.71 -13.69
CA GLU A 201 -7.11 -30.54 -12.57
C GLU A 201 -7.56 -29.95 -11.23
N ASP A 202 -8.15 -30.78 -10.36
CA ASP A 202 -8.55 -30.40 -9.02
C ASP A 202 -7.33 -30.37 -8.07
N LEU A 203 -7.06 -29.23 -7.47
CA LEU A 203 -5.98 -29.04 -6.52
C LEU A 203 -6.35 -29.45 -5.08
N GLY A 204 -7.53 -30.02 -4.89
CA GLY A 204 -8.04 -30.40 -3.57
C GLY A 204 -8.54 -29.23 -2.72
N ALA A 205 -8.95 -29.54 -1.49
CA ALA A 205 -9.48 -28.56 -0.57
C ALA A 205 -8.38 -27.59 -0.08
N ARG A 206 -8.66 -26.30 -0.18
CA ARG A 206 -7.75 -25.25 0.35
C ARG A 206 -7.88 -25.14 1.87
N ALA A 207 -6.76 -24.84 2.51
CA ALA A 207 -6.76 -24.50 3.93
C ALA A 207 -7.70 -23.29 4.19
N LYS A 208 -8.37 -23.31 5.33
CA LYS A 208 -9.26 -22.22 5.73
C LYS A 208 -8.44 -20.95 5.95
N GLU A 209 -8.73 -19.94 5.16
CA GLU A 209 -8.12 -18.63 5.25
C GLU A 209 -9.17 -17.53 5.08
N SER A 210 -8.96 -16.41 5.72
CA SER A 210 -9.75 -15.21 5.47
C SER A 210 -8.90 -13.96 5.67
N LYS A 211 -9.23 -12.95 4.93
CA LYS A 211 -8.61 -11.62 5.05
C LYS A 211 -9.71 -10.58 5.05
N THR A 212 -9.69 -9.71 6.03
CA THR A 212 -10.64 -8.59 6.13
C THR A 212 -9.89 -7.30 6.35
N ILE A 213 -10.19 -6.30 5.55
CA ILE A 213 -9.63 -4.95 5.64
C ILE A 213 -10.77 -3.98 5.89
N TYR A 214 -10.61 -3.12 6.86
CA TYR A 214 -11.48 -1.97 7.14
C TYR A 214 -10.65 -0.71 7.05
N GLY A 215 -11.13 0.29 6.37
CA GLY A 215 -10.42 1.54 6.28
C GLY A 215 -11.32 2.74 6.06
N ALA A 216 -10.77 3.91 6.37
CA ALA A 216 -11.39 5.18 6.08
C ALA A 216 -10.34 6.23 5.75
N THR A 217 -10.73 7.16 4.87
CA THR A 217 -9.94 8.35 4.57
C THR A 217 -10.79 9.59 4.78
N PHE A 218 -10.18 10.67 5.23
CA PHE A 218 -10.84 11.96 5.32
C PHE A 218 -9.85 13.09 5.12
N GLY A 219 -10.20 14.09 4.33
CA GLY A 219 -9.36 15.23 4.08
C GLY A 219 -10.13 16.44 3.59
N GLY A 220 -9.53 17.62 3.76
CA GLY A 220 -10.15 18.86 3.37
C GLY A 220 -9.38 20.07 3.82
N PRO A 221 -9.97 21.28 3.71
CA PRO A 221 -9.36 22.52 4.15
C PRO A 221 -9.63 22.76 5.65
N ILE A 222 -8.58 23.06 6.40
CA ILE A 222 -8.72 23.75 7.70
C ILE A 222 -8.94 25.23 7.41
N ILE A 223 -8.13 25.79 6.50
CA ILE A 223 -8.28 27.14 5.95
C ILE A 223 -8.21 27.02 4.44
N LYS A 224 -9.27 27.44 3.75
CA LYS A 224 -9.34 27.39 2.28
C LYS A 224 -8.12 28.06 1.64
N ASN A 225 -7.58 27.43 0.61
CA ASN A 225 -6.41 27.84 -0.17
C ASN A 225 -5.08 27.88 0.64
N LYS A 226 -5.12 27.68 1.95
CA LYS A 226 -3.97 27.93 2.82
C LYS A 226 -3.53 26.71 3.64
N LEU A 227 -4.44 26.08 4.36
CA LEU A 227 -4.12 25.00 5.29
C LEU A 227 -5.04 23.82 5.06
N PHE A 228 -4.45 22.66 4.80
CA PHE A 228 -5.15 21.43 4.47
C PHE A 228 -4.72 20.29 5.36
N PHE A 229 -5.60 19.33 5.55
CA PHE A 229 -5.28 18.07 6.22
C PHE A 229 -5.76 16.88 5.41
N PHE A 230 -5.13 15.74 5.64
CA PHE A 230 -5.57 14.43 5.18
C PHE A 230 -5.25 13.39 6.25
N ALA A 231 -6.17 12.48 6.50
CA ALA A 231 -6.00 11.37 7.43
C ALA A 231 -6.48 10.06 6.80
N ASN A 232 -5.81 8.97 7.13
CA ASN A 232 -6.20 7.61 6.77
C ASN A 232 -6.01 6.69 7.97
N VAL A 233 -6.94 5.76 8.14
CA VAL A 233 -6.83 4.62 9.04
C VAL A 233 -7.19 3.36 8.27
N GLU A 234 -6.39 2.30 8.44
CA GLU A 234 -6.67 0.97 7.89
C GLU A 234 -6.31 -0.10 8.91
N VAL A 235 -7.24 -1.02 9.13
CA VAL A 235 -7.06 -2.21 9.97
C VAL A 235 -7.24 -3.43 9.10
N GLU A 236 -6.23 -4.29 9.08
CA GLU A 236 -6.27 -5.57 8.39
C GLU A 236 -6.25 -6.70 9.42
N LYS A 237 -7.09 -7.71 9.22
CA LYS A 237 -7.14 -8.94 10.02
C LYS A 237 -7.07 -10.12 9.08
N GLN A 238 -6.11 -10.98 9.32
CA GLN A 238 -5.91 -12.20 8.55
C GLN A 238 -5.65 -13.36 9.49
N PRO A 239 -6.71 -14.07 9.94
CA PRO A 239 -6.55 -15.32 10.66
C PRO A 239 -5.76 -16.31 9.81
N GLN A 240 -4.70 -16.87 10.38
CA GLN A 240 -3.86 -17.85 9.70
C GLN A 240 -3.83 -19.17 10.46
N GLN A 241 -3.80 -20.26 9.72
CA GLN A 241 -3.53 -21.56 10.28
C GLN A 241 -2.03 -21.83 10.27
N VAL A 242 -1.33 -21.40 11.33
CA VAL A 242 0.14 -21.58 11.45
C VAL A 242 0.54 -23.02 11.80
N ILE A 243 -0.36 -23.80 12.40
CA ILE A 243 -0.15 -25.20 12.76
C ILE A 243 -1.18 -26.03 12.02
N LYS A 244 -0.72 -26.92 11.15
CA LYS A 244 -1.58 -27.82 10.38
C LYS A 244 -1.89 -29.10 11.14
N TRP A 245 -0.90 -29.64 11.85
CA TRP A 245 -1.04 -30.87 12.61
C TRP A 245 -1.89 -30.66 13.86
N ARG A 246 -2.82 -31.57 14.11
CA ARG A 246 -3.63 -31.59 15.31
C ARG A 246 -3.47 -32.93 16.07
N ALA A 247 -3.66 -32.88 17.37
CA ALA A 247 -3.78 -34.08 18.16
C ALA A 247 -5.04 -34.86 17.74
N ARG A 248 -4.95 -36.17 17.74
CA ARG A 248 -6.11 -37.02 17.47
C ARG A 248 -7.05 -37.09 18.68
N THR A 249 -8.31 -37.19 18.40
CA THR A 249 -9.34 -37.50 19.41
C THR A 249 -9.43 -39.02 19.64
N GLU A 250 -10.14 -39.41 20.65
CA GLU A 250 -10.32 -40.84 20.99
C GLU A 250 -11.06 -41.55 19.84
N GLY A 251 -10.52 -42.70 19.39
CA GLY A 251 -11.06 -43.46 18.26
C GLY A 251 -10.55 -43.03 16.87
N GLU A 252 -9.95 -41.89 16.72
CA GLU A 252 -9.30 -41.48 15.45
C GLU A 252 -8.00 -42.26 15.23
N GLN A 253 -7.69 -42.54 13.96
CA GLN A 253 -6.38 -43.06 13.55
C GLN A 253 -5.47 -41.91 13.11
N PRO A 254 -4.15 -42.05 13.30
CA PRO A 254 -3.19 -41.10 12.74
C PRO A 254 -3.32 -41.04 11.21
N ASP A 255 -3.28 -39.84 10.63
CA ASP A 255 -3.45 -39.65 9.20
C ASP A 255 -2.58 -38.45 8.73
N GLU A 256 -1.61 -38.75 7.90
CA GLU A 256 -0.68 -37.77 7.38
C GLU A 256 -1.36 -36.82 6.38
N ASN A 257 -2.28 -37.31 5.58
CA ASN A 257 -2.99 -36.52 4.59
C ASN A 257 -3.92 -35.48 5.22
N ASN A 258 -4.51 -35.84 6.36
CA ASN A 258 -5.38 -34.97 7.14
C ASN A 258 -4.70 -34.29 8.32
N TYR A 259 -3.39 -34.38 8.42
CA TYR A 259 -2.57 -33.78 9.48
C TYR A 259 -3.02 -34.22 10.91
N ILE A 260 -3.36 -35.48 11.09
CA ILE A 260 -3.75 -36.07 12.38
C ILE A 260 -2.52 -36.75 12.97
N SER A 261 -2.05 -36.27 14.13
CA SER A 261 -0.85 -36.82 14.76
C SER A 261 -1.11 -38.14 15.51
N ARG A 262 -0.05 -38.86 15.83
CA ARG A 262 -0.11 -40.05 16.69
C ARG A 262 -0.44 -39.70 18.15
N THR A 263 -0.12 -38.48 18.56
CA THR A 263 -0.38 -37.99 19.92
C THR A 263 -1.86 -37.77 20.14
N THR A 264 -2.41 -38.23 21.25
CA THR A 264 -3.79 -37.98 21.61
C THR A 264 -3.99 -36.66 22.31
N LEU A 265 -5.16 -36.09 22.20
CA LEU A 265 -5.51 -34.86 22.93
C LEU A 265 -5.47 -35.11 24.45
N SER A 266 -5.84 -36.33 24.90
CA SER A 266 -5.75 -36.72 26.30
C SER A 266 -4.31 -36.75 26.83
N ASP A 267 -3.34 -37.21 26.02
CA ASP A 267 -1.92 -37.20 26.44
C ASP A 267 -1.38 -35.81 26.52
N MET A 268 -1.75 -34.96 25.59
CA MET A 268 -1.37 -33.53 25.64
C MET A 268 -1.93 -32.85 26.88
N GLN A 269 -3.17 -33.14 27.24
CA GLN A 269 -3.78 -32.57 28.44
C GLN A 269 -3.07 -33.05 29.71
N LYS A 270 -2.72 -34.34 29.82
CA LYS A 270 -1.94 -34.87 30.95
C LYS A 270 -0.58 -34.16 31.08
N VAL A 271 0.12 -33.95 29.97
CA VAL A 271 1.40 -33.21 29.97
C VAL A 271 1.20 -31.76 30.41
N SER A 272 0.17 -31.11 29.92
CA SER A 272 -0.16 -29.74 30.28
C SER A 272 -0.45 -29.60 31.78
N ASP A 273 -1.29 -30.50 32.30
CA ASP A 273 -1.67 -30.51 33.72
C ASP A 273 -0.45 -30.79 34.60
N PHE A 274 0.40 -31.76 34.25
CA PHE A 274 1.62 -32.06 34.97
C PHE A 274 2.57 -30.87 35.02
N LEU A 275 2.77 -30.15 33.90
CA LEU A 275 3.65 -29.00 33.83
C LEU A 275 3.11 -27.83 34.65
N ARG A 276 1.82 -27.62 34.60
CA ARG A 276 1.15 -26.61 35.41
C ARG A 276 1.23 -26.89 36.90
N ASP A 277 0.91 -28.12 37.30
CA ASP A 277 0.82 -28.48 38.72
C ASP A 277 2.20 -28.58 39.40
N LYS A 278 3.23 -29.05 38.64
CA LYS A 278 4.56 -29.25 39.19
C LYS A 278 5.48 -28.02 39.06
N TYR A 279 5.34 -27.25 37.97
CA TYR A 279 6.25 -26.18 37.64
C TYR A 279 5.55 -24.80 37.49
N GLY A 280 4.23 -24.74 37.64
CA GLY A 280 3.48 -23.50 37.40
C GLY A 280 3.54 -23.03 35.96
N TYR A 281 3.86 -23.94 35.01
CA TYR A 281 4.04 -23.60 33.61
C TYR A 281 2.75 -23.78 32.81
N ASP A 282 2.23 -22.70 32.21
CA ASP A 282 1.09 -22.75 31.32
C ASP A 282 1.55 -23.04 29.88
N THR A 283 1.16 -24.19 29.35
CA THR A 283 1.47 -24.62 27.99
C THR A 283 0.63 -23.93 26.92
N GLY A 284 -0.39 -23.18 27.29
CA GLY A 284 -1.40 -22.66 26.38
C GLY A 284 -2.37 -23.75 25.89
N SER A 285 -3.18 -23.43 24.88
CA SER A 285 -4.18 -24.35 24.33
C SER A 285 -3.59 -25.27 23.26
N ALA A 286 -3.96 -26.54 23.30
CA ALA A 286 -3.60 -27.52 22.29
C ALA A 286 -4.53 -27.54 21.07
N THR A 287 -5.68 -26.86 21.12
CA THR A 287 -6.71 -26.94 20.07
C THR A 287 -7.10 -25.61 19.45
N ASN A 288 -6.86 -24.51 20.14
CA ASN A 288 -7.27 -23.18 19.69
C ASN A 288 -6.07 -22.25 19.72
N PHE A 289 -5.38 -22.15 18.61
CA PHE A 289 -4.20 -21.31 18.46
C PHE A 289 -4.60 -19.93 17.95
N PRO A 290 -4.41 -18.87 18.72
CA PRO A 290 -4.59 -17.51 18.23
C PRO A 290 -3.45 -17.16 17.27
N ALA A 291 -3.67 -17.40 16.00
CA ALA A 291 -2.72 -17.15 14.92
C ALA A 291 -3.14 -15.97 14.03
N ASP A 292 -3.85 -15.02 14.60
CA ASP A 292 -4.32 -13.87 13.87
C ASP A 292 -3.15 -12.96 13.50
N GLU A 293 -2.95 -12.72 12.22
CA GLU A 293 -2.17 -11.60 11.76
C GLU A 293 -3.04 -10.34 11.76
N LYS A 294 -2.52 -9.27 12.35
CA LYS A 294 -3.19 -7.98 12.45
C LYS A 294 -2.25 -6.89 11.98
N ASN A 295 -2.74 -6.02 11.13
CA ASN A 295 -1.99 -4.87 10.65
C ASN A 295 -2.82 -3.59 10.89
N LEU A 296 -2.19 -2.59 11.51
CA LEU A 296 -2.77 -1.26 11.72
C LEU A 296 -1.91 -0.24 10.99
N LYS A 297 -2.53 0.55 10.13
CA LYS A 297 -1.88 1.62 9.38
C LYS A 297 -2.60 2.93 9.66
N LEU A 298 -1.83 3.95 10.02
CA LEU A 298 -2.33 5.30 10.27
C LEU A 298 -1.49 6.28 9.46
N LEU A 299 -2.13 7.21 8.79
CA LEU A 299 -1.48 8.32 8.10
C LEU A 299 -2.17 9.62 8.49
N GLY A 300 -1.39 10.60 8.91
CA GLY A 300 -1.80 11.98 9.10
C GLY A 300 -0.91 12.92 8.27
N ARG A 301 -1.51 13.85 7.56
CA ARG A 301 -0.80 14.83 6.75
C ARG A 301 -1.40 16.21 6.90
N ILE A 302 -0.55 17.22 7.05
CA ILE A 302 -0.91 18.63 7.07
C ILE A 302 -0.06 19.33 6.02
N ASP A 303 -0.71 20.12 5.19
CA ASP A 303 -0.06 20.92 4.14
C ASP A 303 -0.44 22.38 4.33
N TRP A 304 0.55 23.23 4.56
CA TRP A 304 0.38 24.64 4.82
C TRP A 304 1.08 25.49 3.77
N ASN A 305 0.32 26.30 3.05
CA ASN A 305 0.82 27.36 2.20
C ASN A 305 0.97 28.62 3.04
N ILE A 306 2.15 28.84 3.64
CA ILE A 306 2.41 29.93 4.58
C ILE A 306 2.37 31.27 3.81
N THR A 307 3.12 31.33 2.73
CA THR A 307 3.18 32.46 1.76
C THR A 307 3.28 31.92 0.35
N ASN A 308 3.29 32.78 -0.67
CA ASN A 308 3.51 32.35 -2.05
C ASN A 308 4.86 31.65 -2.28
N GLY A 309 5.87 31.98 -1.45
CA GLY A 309 7.22 31.39 -1.55
C GLY A 309 7.51 30.31 -0.50
N HIS A 310 6.65 30.14 0.53
CA HIS A 310 6.91 29.20 1.63
C HIS A 310 5.77 28.22 1.82
N LYS A 311 6.07 26.95 1.67
CA LYS A 311 5.15 25.82 1.88
C LYS A 311 5.73 24.87 2.90
N LEU A 312 4.90 24.37 3.83
CA LEU A 312 5.25 23.38 4.82
C LEU A 312 4.34 22.17 4.64
N SER A 313 4.93 20.99 4.63
CA SER A 313 4.18 19.73 4.70
C SER A 313 4.71 18.90 5.84
N VAL A 314 3.82 18.48 6.73
CA VAL A 314 4.12 17.58 7.85
C VAL A 314 3.34 16.30 7.65
N ARG A 315 4.02 15.15 7.79
CA ARG A 315 3.43 13.83 7.62
C ARG A 315 3.82 12.94 8.78
N TYR A 316 2.87 12.15 9.23
CA TYR A 316 3.10 11.11 10.21
C TYR A 316 2.50 9.80 9.68
N ASN A 317 3.33 8.79 9.56
CA ASN A 317 2.92 7.44 9.16
C ASN A 317 3.27 6.47 10.27
N TYR A 318 2.29 5.66 10.66
CA TYR A 318 2.45 4.62 11.67
C TYR A 318 1.94 3.31 11.11
N THR A 319 2.76 2.28 11.22
CA THR A 319 2.42 0.92 10.81
C THR A 319 2.80 -0.05 11.91
N LYS A 320 1.87 -0.90 12.31
CA LYS A 320 2.11 -1.98 13.26
C LYS A 320 1.56 -3.28 12.70
N ASN A 321 2.42 -4.26 12.54
CA ASN A 321 2.05 -5.64 12.22
C ASN A 321 2.26 -6.51 13.45
N THR A 322 1.36 -7.47 13.64
CA THR A 322 1.48 -8.52 14.66
C THR A 322 1.08 -9.83 14.01
N ALA A 323 1.99 -10.78 13.99
CA ALA A 323 1.78 -12.10 13.41
C ALA A 323 2.30 -13.19 14.35
N TRP A 324 1.82 -14.41 14.15
CA TRP A 324 2.31 -15.59 14.85
C TRP A 324 3.26 -16.37 13.95
N ASN A 325 4.38 -16.78 14.54
CA ASN A 325 5.37 -17.60 13.87
C ASN A 325 5.43 -18.98 14.51
N ALA A 326 5.03 -20.03 13.81
CA ALA A 326 5.12 -21.36 14.32
C ALA A 326 6.58 -21.83 14.32
N PRO A 327 7.07 -22.39 15.42
CA PRO A 327 8.49 -22.79 15.52
C PRO A 327 8.86 -23.90 14.54
N ASN A 328 7.90 -24.74 14.15
CA ASN A 328 8.11 -25.79 13.14
C ASN A 328 6.77 -26.40 12.70
N ALA A 329 6.56 -26.53 11.41
CA ALA A 329 5.22 -26.74 10.88
C ALA A 329 4.76 -28.19 10.73
N ASN A 330 5.63 -29.20 10.71
CA ASN A 330 5.26 -30.55 10.29
C ASN A 330 5.77 -31.63 11.23
N SER A 331 4.87 -32.36 11.91
CA SER A 331 5.20 -33.55 12.67
C SER A 331 4.04 -34.48 12.82
N MET A 332 4.25 -35.74 12.44
CA MET A 332 3.33 -36.84 12.71
C MET A 332 3.32 -37.14 14.21
N ASP A 333 4.43 -37.03 14.87
CA ASP A 333 4.59 -37.23 16.29
C ASP A 333 4.52 -35.89 17.00
N GLY A 334 3.59 -35.73 17.92
CA GLY A 334 3.45 -34.50 18.71
C GLY A 334 4.57 -34.29 19.71
N GLY A 335 5.71 -34.99 19.50
CA GLY A 335 6.89 -34.93 20.36
C GLY A 335 7.54 -33.56 20.39
N SER A 336 8.74 -33.53 20.84
CA SER A 336 9.67 -32.44 21.18
C SER A 336 9.49 -31.04 20.57
N GLY A 337 8.62 -30.86 19.63
CA GLY A 337 8.48 -29.58 18.94
C GLY A 337 7.41 -28.67 19.48
N SER A 338 6.68 -29.06 20.51
CA SER A 338 5.58 -28.22 21.06
C SER A 338 4.65 -27.62 20.01
N ARG A 339 4.59 -28.22 18.85
CA ARG A 339 3.90 -27.69 17.66
C ARG A 339 2.40 -27.79 17.76
N LEU A 340 1.94 -28.56 18.70
CA LEU A 340 0.55 -28.67 19.06
C LEU A 340 0.13 -27.62 20.09
N TYR A 341 1.09 -26.83 20.58
CA TYR A 341 0.87 -25.72 21.49
C TYR A 341 1.20 -24.37 20.83
N ASN A 342 0.51 -23.35 21.26
CA ASN A 342 0.78 -21.99 20.84
C ASN A 342 1.95 -21.41 21.64
N THR A 343 3.10 -21.27 21.02
CA THR A 343 4.35 -20.96 21.74
C THR A 343 5.10 -19.74 21.27
N SER A 344 4.76 -19.14 20.12
CA SER A 344 5.53 -18.03 19.60
C SER A 344 4.70 -16.99 18.91
N ARG A 345 5.22 -15.79 18.90
CA ARG A 345 4.71 -14.63 18.18
C ARG A 345 5.87 -13.77 17.69
N VAL A 346 5.64 -12.94 16.73
CA VAL A 346 6.54 -11.88 16.27
C VAL A 346 5.89 -10.52 16.45
#